data_8e9f7c9c297fa096f4397ceb1084c8da
#
_entry.id   8e9f7c9c297fa096f4397ceb1084c8da
#
_cell.length_a   1.000
_cell.length_b   1.000
_cell.length_c   1.000
_cell.angle_alpha   90.00
_cell.angle_beta   90.00
_cell.angle_gamma   90.00
#
_symmetry.space_group_name_H-M   'P 1'
#
loop_
_entity.id
_entity.type
_entity.pdbx_description
1 polymer ?
#
loop_
_entity_poly.entity_id
_entity_poly.type
_entity_poly.pdbx_seq_one_letter_code
_entity_poly.pdbx_strand_id
1 'polypeptide(L)'
;MADRLKGKVALISGGARGQGATEGKLFTREGAKVVLGDVLEAEGMRTAEEIRTQGGEAVFVKLDVTKEDDWQRAVDTAVSTYGKLNILVNNAGILQMEGVEDITQGVWDRIMAVNQAGVWLGMKMAVPALRKAGGGSIINISSISGLIGTGMQTAYQASKGAVRIMTKTAAIQYAKEGIRVNSIHPGPIDTPMTTGLDRELWQMFLNGVPLKRAGSAQDVAFGVLYLASDESSFVTGSELVIDGGYTAQ
;
A
#
# COMPACT_ATOMS: atom_id res chain seq x y z
N MET A 1 5.45 -22.35 8.59
CA MET A 1 4.76 -21.14 8.13
C MET A 1 3.55 -20.97 9.02
N ALA A 2 3.26 -19.74 9.46
CA ALA A 2 2.21 -19.52 10.47
C ALA A 2 0.79 -19.54 9.90
N ASP A 3 0.61 -19.61 8.57
CA ASP A 3 -0.68 -19.63 7.87
C ASP A 3 -1.63 -18.45 8.29
N ARG A 4 -1.05 -17.28 8.63
CA ARG A 4 -1.75 -16.11 9.17
C ARG A 4 -2.83 -15.57 8.22
N LEU A 5 -2.69 -15.81 6.91
CA LEU A 5 -3.63 -15.40 5.87
C LEU A 5 -4.26 -16.58 5.14
N LYS A 6 -4.25 -17.78 5.74
CA LYS A 6 -4.79 -19.00 5.12
C LYS A 6 -6.23 -18.80 4.65
N GLY A 7 -6.44 -19.07 3.37
CA GLY A 7 -7.75 -18.97 2.74
C GLY A 7 -8.24 -17.54 2.49
N LYS A 8 -7.42 -16.50 2.75
CA LYS A 8 -7.71 -15.11 2.37
C LYS A 8 -7.30 -14.85 0.92
N VAL A 9 -7.95 -13.89 0.30
CA VAL A 9 -7.64 -13.37 -1.04
C VAL A 9 -7.29 -11.90 -0.92
N ALA A 10 -6.13 -11.50 -1.42
CA ALA A 10 -5.63 -10.13 -1.36
C ALA A 10 -5.48 -9.52 -2.76
N LEU A 11 -5.85 -8.25 -2.90
CA LEU A 11 -5.52 -7.38 -4.03
C LEU A 11 -4.52 -6.33 -3.55
N ILE A 12 -3.37 -6.23 -4.22
CA ILE A 12 -2.28 -5.29 -3.88
C ILE A 12 -1.99 -4.42 -5.09
N SER A 13 -2.21 -3.10 -4.98
CA SER A 13 -1.81 -2.14 -6.01
C SER A 13 -0.34 -1.75 -5.88
N GLY A 14 0.33 -1.45 -7.00
CA GLY A 14 1.78 -1.24 -7.01
C GLY A 14 2.56 -2.52 -6.73
N GLY A 15 2.01 -3.67 -7.17
CA GLY A 15 2.50 -5.01 -6.86
C GLY A 15 3.65 -5.50 -7.72
N ALA A 16 4.12 -4.73 -8.71
CA ALA A 16 5.17 -5.17 -9.63
C ALA A 16 6.56 -5.24 -8.99
N ARG A 17 6.87 -4.34 -8.06
CA ARG A 17 8.19 -4.22 -7.41
C ARG A 17 8.10 -3.57 -6.03
N GLY A 18 9.25 -3.43 -5.34
CA GLY A 18 9.36 -2.72 -4.07
C GLY A 18 8.49 -3.32 -2.96
N GLN A 19 7.79 -2.46 -2.21
CA GLN A 19 6.97 -2.88 -1.08
C GLN A 19 5.84 -3.81 -1.51
N GLY A 20 5.06 -3.48 -2.55
CA GLY A 20 3.93 -4.28 -2.99
C GLY A 20 4.32 -5.69 -3.46
N ALA A 21 5.44 -5.83 -4.17
CA ALA A 21 5.97 -7.15 -4.53
C ALA A 21 6.40 -7.96 -3.30
N THR A 22 7.02 -7.30 -2.31
CA THR A 22 7.43 -7.94 -1.05
C THR A 22 6.22 -8.37 -0.22
N GLU A 23 5.18 -7.53 -0.16
CA GLU A 23 3.90 -7.85 0.46
C GLU A 23 3.24 -9.07 -0.20
N GLY A 24 3.17 -9.10 -1.53
CA GLY A 24 2.63 -10.22 -2.28
C GLY A 24 3.36 -11.54 -1.99
N LYS A 25 4.69 -11.51 -1.99
CA LYS A 25 5.54 -12.68 -1.64
C LYS A 25 5.33 -13.13 -0.20
N LEU A 26 5.21 -12.19 0.74
CA LEU A 26 4.97 -12.52 2.15
C LEU A 26 3.56 -13.09 2.35
N PHE A 27 2.54 -12.47 1.75
CA PHE A 27 1.15 -12.89 1.88
C PHE A 27 0.93 -14.32 1.37
N THR A 28 1.55 -14.68 0.23
CA THR A 28 1.44 -16.04 -0.30
C THR A 28 2.17 -17.06 0.58
N ARG A 29 3.30 -16.71 1.20
CA ARG A 29 3.97 -17.56 2.20
C ARG A 29 3.11 -17.79 3.44
N GLU A 30 2.22 -16.85 3.76
CA GLU A 30 1.27 -16.93 4.88
C GLU A 30 -0.10 -17.49 4.46
N GLY A 31 -0.19 -18.12 3.27
CA GLY A 31 -1.35 -18.88 2.80
C GLY A 31 -2.43 -18.07 2.09
N ALA A 32 -2.18 -16.81 1.73
CA ALA A 32 -3.11 -16.03 0.91
C ALA A 32 -2.95 -16.35 -0.59
N LYS A 33 -4.03 -16.12 -1.34
CA LYS A 33 -4.01 -15.98 -2.80
C LYS A 33 -3.94 -14.50 -3.14
N VAL A 34 -3.11 -14.11 -4.11
CA VAL A 34 -2.79 -12.69 -4.34
C VAL A 34 -3.07 -12.28 -5.79
N VAL A 35 -3.74 -11.14 -5.95
CA VAL A 35 -3.80 -10.39 -7.20
C VAL A 35 -2.85 -9.20 -7.09
N LEU A 36 -1.85 -9.15 -7.97
CA LEU A 36 -0.91 -8.04 -8.08
C LEU A 36 -1.37 -7.10 -9.18
N GLY A 37 -1.70 -5.85 -8.84
CA GLY A 37 -2.07 -4.82 -9.80
C GLY A 37 -0.97 -3.78 -9.97
N ASP A 38 -0.58 -3.46 -11.22
CA ASP A 38 0.42 -2.43 -11.52
C ASP A 38 0.32 -1.98 -12.99
N VAL A 39 0.88 -0.81 -13.31
CA VAL A 39 1.08 -0.37 -14.70
C VAL A 39 2.29 -1.02 -15.35
N LEU A 40 3.23 -1.54 -14.57
CA LEU A 40 4.48 -2.17 -15.01
C LEU A 40 4.23 -3.66 -15.34
N GLU A 41 3.63 -3.94 -16.49
CA GLU A 41 3.14 -5.27 -16.86
C GLU A 41 4.23 -6.35 -16.84
N ALA A 42 5.37 -6.10 -17.46
CA ALA A 42 6.46 -7.07 -17.54
C ALA A 42 7.04 -7.42 -16.16
N GLU A 43 7.22 -6.40 -15.30
CA GLU A 43 7.72 -6.60 -13.93
C GLU A 43 6.67 -7.31 -13.05
N GLY A 44 5.39 -6.92 -13.17
CA GLY A 44 4.31 -7.52 -12.41
C GLY A 44 4.07 -8.99 -12.78
N MET A 45 4.11 -9.33 -14.07
CA MET A 45 4.03 -10.73 -14.52
C MET A 45 5.19 -11.57 -14.00
N ARG A 46 6.41 -11.01 -14.00
CA ARG A 46 7.59 -11.69 -13.45
C ARG A 46 7.44 -11.92 -11.94
N THR A 47 6.99 -10.93 -11.18
CA THR A 47 6.75 -11.07 -9.73
C THR A 47 5.69 -12.13 -9.45
N ALA A 48 4.61 -12.18 -10.20
CA ALA A 48 3.59 -13.22 -10.05
C ALA A 48 4.16 -14.62 -10.39
N GLU A 49 5.02 -14.74 -11.42
CA GLU A 49 5.69 -15.99 -11.75
C GLU A 49 6.66 -16.44 -10.66
N GLU A 50 7.46 -15.53 -10.11
CA GLU A 50 8.36 -15.81 -8.98
C GLU A 50 7.59 -16.36 -7.77
N ILE A 51 6.39 -15.82 -7.49
CA ILE A 51 5.53 -16.34 -6.41
C ILE A 51 5.05 -17.76 -6.73
N ARG A 52 4.60 -18.01 -7.97
CA ARG A 52 4.11 -19.34 -8.38
C ARG A 52 5.20 -20.40 -8.36
N THR A 53 6.40 -20.06 -8.80
CA THR A 53 7.55 -20.97 -8.76
C THR A 53 7.98 -21.33 -7.32
N GLN A 54 7.64 -20.50 -6.34
CA GLN A 54 7.84 -20.76 -4.90
C GLN A 54 6.65 -21.48 -4.26
N GLY A 55 5.66 -21.93 -5.05
CA GLY A 55 4.48 -22.67 -4.59
C GLY A 55 3.34 -21.78 -4.07
N GLY A 56 3.41 -20.45 -4.25
CA GLY A 56 2.33 -19.52 -3.91
C GLY A 56 1.30 -19.41 -5.05
N GLU A 57 0.14 -18.85 -4.74
CA GLU A 57 -0.91 -18.53 -5.70
C GLU A 57 -0.96 -17.04 -5.99
N ALA A 58 -0.54 -16.61 -7.18
CA ALA A 58 -0.59 -15.22 -7.59
C ALA A 58 -0.97 -15.05 -9.07
N VAL A 59 -1.74 -14.01 -9.36
CA VAL A 59 -2.02 -13.52 -10.72
C VAL A 59 -1.68 -12.05 -10.81
N PHE A 60 -1.35 -11.60 -12.01
CA PHE A 60 -1.12 -10.19 -12.30
C PHE A 60 -2.28 -9.61 -13.12
N VAL A 61 -2.63 -8.36 -12.86
CA VAL A 61 -3.58 -7.57 -13.63
C VAL A 61 -2.99 -6.17 -13.89
N LYS A 62 -3.11 -5.68 -15.12
CA LYS A 62 -2.77 -4.29 -15.41
C LYS A 62 -3.72 -3.36 -14.67
N LEU A 63 -3.18 -2.46 -13.87
CA LEU A 63 -3.94 -1.54 -13.02
C LEU A 63 -3.29 -0.15 -13.02
N ASP A 64 -3.91 0.78 -13.72
CA ASP A 64 -3.70 2.21 -13.49
C ASP A 64 -4.67 2.65 -12.39
N VAL A 65 -4.14 2.95 -11.21
CA VAL A 65 -4.97 3.31 -10.04
C VAL A 65 -5.78 4.58 -10.21
N THR A 66 -5.49 5.39 -11.23
CA THR A 66 -6.25 6.60 -11.55
C THR A 66 -7.54 6.30 -12.33
N LYS A 67 -7.75 5.03 -12.75
CA LYS A 67 -8.87 4.60 -13.59
C LYS A 67 -9.81 3.67 -12.85
N GLU A 68 -11.07 4.06 -12.77
CA GLU A 68 -12.11 3.27 -12.10
C GLU A 68 -12.32 1.89 -12.77
N ASP A 69 -12.33 1.85 -14.10
CA ASP A 69 -12.49 0.59 -14.85
C ASP A 69 -11.35 -0.41 -14.61
N ASP A 70 -10.12 0.09 -14.40
CA ASP A 70 -8.98 -0.76 -14.08
C ASP A 70 -9.12 -1.38 -12.67
N TRP A 71 -9.61 -0.60 -11.71
CA TRP A 71 -9.93 -1.09 -10.38
C TRP A 71 -11.06 -2.12 -10.40
N GLN A 72 -12.15 -1.87 -11.18
CA GLN A 72 -13.23 -2.84 -11.33
C GLN A 72 -12.70 -4.17 -11.87
N ARG A 73 -11.90 -4.11 -12.94
CA ARG A 73 -11.28 -5.28 -13.52
C ARG A 73 -10.37 -6.03 -12.53
N ALA A 74 -9.62 -5.31 -11.70
CA ALA A 74 -8.75 -5.92 -10.69
C ALA A 74 -9.55 -6.64 -9.59
N VAL A 75 -10.64 -6.05 -9.12
CA VAL A 75 -11.56 -6.66 -8.16
C VAL A 75 -12.27 -7.88 -8.78
N ASP A 76 -12.74 -7.77 -10.02
CA ASP A 76 -13.38 -8.88 -10.74
C ASP A 76 -12.42 -10.03 -10.97
N THR A 77 -11.14 -9.74 -11.23
CA THR A 77 -10.08 -10.76 -11.32
C THR A 77 -9.94 -11.53 -10.01
N ALA A 78 -9.93 -10.84 -8.86
CA ALA A 78 -9.85 -11.51 -7.56
C ALA A 78 -11.06 -12.42 -7.30
N VAL A 79 -12.27 -11.91 -7.61
CA VAL A 79 -13.51 -12.66 -7.38
C VAL A 79 -13.66 -13.83 -8.35
N SER A 80 -13.38 -13.63 -9.65
CA SER A 80 -13.53 -14.69 -10.65
C SER A 80 -12.47 -15.78 -10.51
N THR A 81 -11.23 -15.42 -10.16
CA THR A 81 -10.13 -16.40 -10.05
C THR A 81 -10.15 -17.13 -8.70
N TYR A 82 -10.48 -16.44 -7.62
CA TYR A 82 -10.33 -16.95 -6.25
C TYR A 82 -11.61 -16.99 -5.43
N GLY A 83 -12.74 -16.57 -6.01
CA GLY A 83 -14.08 -16.67 -5.41
C GLY A 83 -14.47 -15.52 -4.47
N LYS A 84 -13.54 -14.67 -4.04
CA LYS A 84 -13.78 -13.59 -3.07
C LYS A 84 -12.66 -12.57 -3.04
N LEU A 85 -12.85 -11.48 -2.29
CA LEU A 85 -11.81 -10.54 -1.89
C LEU A 85 -11.92 -10.30 -0.38
N ASN A 86 -10.83 -10.47 0.38
CA ASN A 86 -10.78 -10.26 1.83
C ASN A 86 -9.85 -9.12 2.25
N ILE A 87 -8.84 -8.82 1.42
CA ILE A 87 -7.79 -7.85 1.76
C ILE A 87 -7.55 -6.95 0.56
N LEU A 88 -7.55 -5.64 0.79
CA LEU A 88 -7.07 -4.64 -0.16
C LEU A 88 -5.85 -3.95 0.44
N VAL A 89 -4.74 -3.90 -0.33
CA VAL A 89 -3.59 -3.07 -0.01
C VAL A 89 -3.45 -1.97 -1.08
N ASN A 90 -3.77 -0.75 -0.72
CA ASN A 90 -3.54 0.44 -1.53
C ASN A 90 -2.08 0.89 -1.33
N ASN A 91 -1.15 0.25 -2.08
CA ASN A 91 0.28 0.50 -1.96
C ASN A 91 0.83 1.39 -3.09
N ALA A 92 0.20 1.41 -4.27
CA ALA A 92 0.66 2.22 -5.39
C ALA A 92 0.85 3.69 -5.00
N GLY A 93 1.97 4.27 -5.43
CA GLY A 93 2.28 5.67 -5.17
C GLY A 93 3.49 6.14 -5.97
N ILE A 94 3.59 7.44 -6.12
CA ILE A 94 4.71 8.13 -6.76
C ILE A 94 5.21 9.25 -5.87
N LEU A 95 6.48 9.60 -6.00
CA LEU A 95 7.17 10.63 -5.21
C LEU A 95 7.72 11.71 -6.13
N GLN A 96 7.63 12.98 -5.70
CA GLN A 96 8.35 14.12 -6.24
C GLN A 96 8.87 15.00 -5.12
N MET A 97 10.04 15.61 -5.34
CA MET A 97 10.82 16.33 -4.32
C MET A 97 10.76 17.85 -4.53
N GLU A 98 9.58 18.39 -4.85
CA GLU A 98 9.40 19.80 -5.15
C GLU A 98 8.75 20.56 -3.99
N GLY A 99 9.24 21.79 -3.72
CA GLY A 99 8.71 22.70 -2.72
C GLY A 99 7.42 23.38 -3.16
N VAL A 100 6.88 24.27 -2.31
CA VAL A 100 5.59 24.97 -2.55
C VAL A 100 5.65 25.85 -3.78
N GLU A 101 6.77 26.55 -4.01
CA GLU A 101 6.91 27.50 -5.11
C GLU A 101 7.30 26.83 -6.43
N ASP A 102 8.00 25.68 -6.37
CA ASP A 102 8.60 25.04 -7.55
C ASP A 102 7.68 24.02 -8.23
N ILE A 103 6.70 23.51 -7.49
CA ILE A 103 5.82 22.47 -8.02
C ILE A 103 4.88 23.01 -9.10
N THR A 104 4.88 22.35 -10.25
CA THR A 104 3.93 22.69 -11.32
C THR A 104 2.55 22.08 -11.07
N GLN A 105 1.50 22.69 -11.63
CA GLN A 105 0.14 22.17 -11.56
C GLN A 105 0.06 20.72 -12.09
N GLY A 106 0.73 20.41 -13.18
CA GLY A 106 0.72 19.06 -13.77
C GLY A 106 1.34 18.00 -12.87
N VAL A 107 2.42 18.34 -12.15
CA VAL A 107 3.04 17.45 -11.15
C VAL A 107 2.11 17.27 -9.96
N TRP A 108 1.55 18.36 -9.45
CA TRP A 108 0.55 18.34 -8.37
C TRP A 108 -0.62 17.41 -8.72
N ASP A 109 -1.26 17.63 -9.86
CA ASP A 109 -2.43 16.86 -10.30
C ASP A 109 -2.11 15.37 -10.44
N ARG A 110 -0.94 15.04 -11.00
CA ARG A 110 -0.49 13.65 -11.15
C ARG A 110 -0.28 12.96 -9.79
N ILE A 111 0.38 13.63 -8.84
CA ILE A 111 0.59 13.10 -7.48
C ILE A 111 -0.75 12.87 -6.79
N MET A 112 -1.66 13.84 -6.85
CA MET A 112 -2.97 13.71 -6.23
C MET A 112 -3.81 12.62 -6.89
N ALA A 113 -3.77 12.50 -8.22
CA ALA A 113 -4.49 11.46 -8.94
C ALA A 113 -4.04 10.05 -8.54
N VAL A 114 -2.72 9.82 -8.45
CA VAL A 114 -2.19 8.49 -8.11
C VAL A 114 -2.31 8.22 -6.61
N ASN A 115 -1.77 9.11 -5.77
CA ASN A 115 -1.56 8.83 -4.34
C ASN A 115 -2.82 9.00 -3.50
N GLN A 116 -3.73 9.89 -3.89
CA GLN A 116 -4.96 10.20 -3.16
C GLN A 116 -6.18 9.60 -3.83
N ALA A 117 -6.48 10.03 -5.07
CA ALA A 117 -7.67 9.57 -5.78
C ALA A 117 -7.59 8.05 -6.07
N GLY A 118 -6.40 7.53 -6.39
CA GLY A 118 -6.18 6.10 -6.58
C GLY A 118 -6.52 5.27 -5.34
N VAL A 119 -6.15 5.74 -4.15
CA VAL A 119 -6.50 5.08 -2.88
C VAL A 119 -8.01 5.12 -2.63
N TRP A 120 -8.64 6.26 -2.88
CA TRP A 120 -10.10 6.39 -2.78
C TRP A 120 -10.83 5.45 -3.74
N LEU A 121 -10.41 5.40 -5.01
CA LEU A 121 -10.97 4.49 -6.01
C LEU A 121 -10.80 3.02 -5.58
N GLY A 122 -9.62 2.65 -5.09
CA GLY A 122 -9.38 1.30 -4.58
C GLY A 122 -10.35 0.91 -3.46
N MET A 123 -10.56 1.79 -2.49
CA MET A 123 -11.56 1.56 -1.44
C MET A 123 -12.97 1.47 -2.01
N LYS A 124 -13.36 2.42 -2.88
CA LYS A 124 -14.68 2.47 -3.52
C LYS A 124 -15.02 1.15 -4.23
N MET A 125 -14.09 0.63 -5.03
CA MET A 125 -14.32 -0.55 -5.85
C MET A 125 -14.21 -1.87 -5.08
N ALA A 126 -13.38 -1.93 -4.03
CA ALA A 126 -13.20 -3.16 -3.25
C ALA A 126 -14.29 -3.39 -2.20
N VAL A 127 -14.86 -2.34 -1.61
CA VAL A 127 -15.84 -2.44 -0.51
C VAL A 127 -17.03 -3.37 -0.84
N PRO A 128 -17.67 -3.32 -2.03
CA PRO A 128 -18.75 -4.25 -2.34
C PRO A 128 -18.35 -5.73 -2.31
N ALA A 129 -17.14 -6.06 -2.79
CA ALA A 129 -16.62 -7.42 -2.76
C ALA A 129 -16.23 -7.87 -1.34
N LEU A 130 -15.62 -6.99 -0.55
CA LEU A 130 -15.31 -7.23 0.86
C LEU A 130 -16.59 -7.48 1.68
N ARG A 131 -17.61 -6.66 1.48
CA ARG A 131 -18.94 -6.84 2.11
C ARG A 131 -19.54 -8.20 1.76
N LYS A 132 -19.50 -8.59 0.49
CA LYS A 132 -20.00 -9.89 0.02
C LYS A 132 -19.22 -11.06 0.62
N ALA A 133 -17.95 -10.87 0.94
CA ALA A 133 -17.10 -11.86 1.60
C ALA A 133 -17.33 -11.96 3.13
N GLY A 134 -18.22 -11.13 3.69
CA GLY A 134 -18.52 -11.10 5.12
C GLY A 134 -17.62 -10.20 5.94
N GLY A 135 -16.92 -9.26 5.30
CA GLY A 135 -15.96 -8.34 5.92
C GLY A 135 -14.55 -8.50 5.36
N GLY A 136 -13.59 -7.78 5.93
CA GLY A 136 -12.20 -7.84 5.47
C GLY A 136 -11.30 -6.76 6.05
N SER A 137 -10.14 -6.57 5.43
CA SER A 137 -9.16 -5.55 5.83
C SER A 137 -8.71 -4.72 4.63
N ILE A 138 -8.72 -3.40 4.80
CA ILE A 138 -8.14 -2.42 3.87
C ILE A 138 -6.91 -1.81 4.55
N ILE A 139 -5.78 -1.84 3.88
CA ILE A 139 -4.54 -1.25 4.35
C ILE A 139 -4.11 -0.18 3.33
N ASN A 140 -4.06 1.07 3.77
CA ASN A 140 -3.65 2.19 2.93
C ASN A 140 -2.21 2.59 3.26
N ILE A 141 -1.31 2.54 2.29
CA ILE A 141 0.08 2.94 2.49
C ILE A 141 0.17 4.47 2.37
N SER A 142 0.28 5.11 3.53
CA SER A 142 0.59 6.54 3.66
C SER A 142 2.10 6.76 3.68
N SER A 143 2.60 7.56 4.60
CA SER A 143 4.01 7.86 4.85
C SER A 143 4.14 8.63 6.17
N ILE A 144 5.33 8.67 6.76
CA ILE A 144 5.65 9.69 7.78
C ILE A 144 5.46 11.11 7.23
N SER A 145 5.64 11.31 5.93
CA SER A 145 5.35 12.56 5.23
C SER A 145 3.86 12.98 5.26
N GLY A 146 2.96 12.11 5.69
CA GLY A 146 1.57 12.42 6.02
C GLY A 146 1.35 12.80 7.49
N LEU A 147 2.40 12.72 8.32
CA LEU A 147 2.37 13.02 9.76
C LEU A 147 3.15 14.30 10.11
N ILE A 148 4.29 14.50 9.45
CA ILE A 148 5.21 15.61 9.68
C ILE A 148 5.56 16.36 8.39
N GLY A 149 5.96 17.64 8.51
CA GLY A 149 6.52 18.42 7.40
C GLY A 149 8.02 18.15 7.23
N THR A 150 8.51 18.10 5.98
CA THR A 150 9.94 17.89 5.67
C THR A 150 10.58 19.04 4.89
N GLY A 151 9.85 20.12 4.62
CA GLY A 151 10.33 21.30 3.88
C GLY A 151 10.42 21.12 2.36
N MET A 152 10.08 19.95 1.85
CA MET A 152 9.99 19.60 0.42
C MET A 152 8.92 18.52 0.24
N GLN A 153 8.66 18.05 -0.97
CA GLN A 153 7.62 17.04 -1.25
C GLN A 153 6.16 17.55 -1.07
N THR A 154 5.88 18.79 -1.42
CA THR A 154 4.59 19.44 -1.11
C THR A 154 3.37 18.62 -1.50
N ALA A 155 3.25 18.23 -2.77
CA ALA A 155 2.10 17.42 -3.23
C ALA A 155 2.09 16.01 -2.61
N TYR A 156 3.27 15.41 -2.45
CA TYR A 156 3.37 14.09 -1.83
C TYR A 156 2.86 14.10 -0.39
N GLN A 157 3.32 15.06 0.42
CA GLN A 157 2.86 15.23 1.80
C GLN A 157 1.36 15.51 1.88
N ALA A 158 0.84 16.40 1.03
CA ALA A 158 -0.60 16.67 0.95
C ALA A 158 -1.38 15.40 0.63
N SER A 159 -0.94 14.62 -0.35
CA SER A 159 -1.59 13.36 -0.74
C SER A 159 -1.57 12.32 0.38
N LYS A 160 -0.44 12.16 1.10
CA LYS A 160 -0.30 11.19 2.19
C LYS A 160 -1.05 11.62 3.46
N GLY A 161 -1.14 12.91 3.74
CA GLY A 161 -2.03 13.47 4.78
C GLY A 161 -3.51 13.19 4.48
N ALA A 162 -3.93 13.34 3.21
CA ALA A 162 -5.30 13.01 2.79
C ALA A 162 -5.61 11.51 2.96
N VAL A 163 -4.69 10.61 2.58
CA VAL A 163 -4.84 9.14 2.79
C VAL A 163 -5.04 8.82 4.27
N ARG A 164 -4.29 9.46 5.16
CA ARG A 164 -4.41 9.32 6.61
C ARG A 164 -5.85 9.58 7.08
N ILE A 165 -6.44 10.71 6.70
CA ILE A 165 -7.81 11.08 7.13
C ILE A 165 -8.88 10.27 6.41
N MET A 166 -8.73 9.97 5.13
CA MET A 166 -9.66 9.08 4.40
C MET A 166 -9.73 7.70 5.04
N THR A 167 -8.61 7.18 5.54
CA THR A 167 -8.55 5.91 6.26
C THR A 167 -9.44 5.92 7.49
N LYS A 168 -9.39 6.96 8.32
CA LYS A 168 -10.23 7.10 9.53
C LYS A 168 -11.71 7.20 9.18
N THR A 169 -12.04 7.96 8.15
CA THR A 169 -13.42 8.08 7.65
C THR A 169 -13.97 6.73 7.23
N ALA A 170 -13.22 5.99 6.40
CA ALA A 170 -13.63 4.67 5.93
C ALA A 170 -13.71 3.65 7.07
N ALA A 171 -12.81 3.71 8.06
CA ALA A 171 -12.82 2.85 9.24
C ALA A 171 -14.14 2.97 10.02
N ILE A 172 -14.60 4.21 10.26
CA ILE A 172 -15.88 4.45 10.96
C ILE A 172 -17.06 4.03 10.08
N GLN A 173 -17.02 4.35 8.79
CA GLN A 173 -18.11 4.10 7.86
C GLN A 173 -18.42 2.61 7.71
N TYR A 174 -17.38 1.76 7.62
CA TYR A 174 -17.53 0.34 7.30
C TYR A 174 -17.34 -0.61 8.49
N ALA A 175 -17.12 -0.11 9.70
CA ALA A 175 -16.93 -0.93 10.89
C ALA A 175 -18.08 -1.93 11.14
N LYS A 176 -19.33 -1.48 10.97
CA LYS A 176 -20.54 -2.33 11.17
C LYS A 176 -20.66 -3.45 10.12
N GLU A 177 -19.92 -3.35 9.02
CA GLU A 177 -19.87 -4.36 7.97
C GLU A 177 -18.70 -5.34 8.14
N GLY A 178 -18.00 -5.28 9.27
CA GLY A 178 -16.83 -6.12 9.55
C GLY A 178 -15.61 -5.78 8.68
N ILE A 179 -15.57 -4.60 8.08
CA ILE A 179 -14.42 -4.13 7.27
C ILE A 179 -13.59 -3.20 8.14
N ARG A 180 -12.34 -3.60 8.39
CA ARG A 180 -11.34 -2.79 9.07
C ARG A 180 -10.56 -1.97 8.06
N VAL A 181 -10.24 -0.71 8.38
CA VAL A 181 -9.45 0.15 7.50
C VAL A 181 -8.37 0.83 8.33
N ASN A 182 -7.10 0.61 7.97
CA ASN A 182 -5.95 1.14 8.71
C ASN A 182 -4.91 1.73 7.73
N SER A 183 -4.03 2.59 8.23
CA SER A 183 -2.91 3.13 7.46
C SER A 183 -1.56 2.69 8.01
N ILE A 184 -0.62 2.47 7.10
CA ILE A 184 0.80 2.29 7.39
C ILE A 184 1.52 3.59 7.03
N HIS A 185 2.46 4.00 7.88
CA HIS A 185 3.27 5.19 7.69
C HIS A 185 4.76 4.82 7.67
N PRO A 186 5.30 4.39 6.51
CA PRO A 186 6.71 4.08 6.39
C PRO A 186 7.57 5.34 6.51
N GLY A 187 8.76 5.17 7.13
CA GLY A 187 9.85 6.13 7.09
C GLY A 187 10.74 5.98 5.84
N PRO A 188 12.03 6.31 5.93
CA PRO A 188 13.01 6.08 4.85
C PRO A 188 13.20 4.58 4.60
N ILE A 189 12.60 4.06 3.53
CA ILE A 189 12.65 2.64 3.14
C ILE A 189 13.45 2.49 1.85
N ASP A 190 14.41 1.56 1.83
CA ASP A 190 15.19 1.24 0.64
C ASP A 190 14.33 0.47 -0.37
N THR A 191 14.00 1.15 -1.47
CA THR A 191 13.10 0.64 -2.52
C THR A 191 13.45 1.32 -3.85
N PRO A 192 12.97 0.80 -5.01
CA PRO A 192 13.13 1.47 -6.29
C PRO A 192 12.59 2.92 -6.33
N MET A 193 11.67 3.30 -5.46
CA MET A 193 11.19 4.68 -5.36
C MET A 193 12.26 5.63 -4.82
N THR A 194 13.13 5.16 -3.92
CA THR A 194 14.16 5.95 -3.24
C THR A 194 15.55 5.82 -3.89
N THR A 195 15.76 4.78 -4.72
CA THR A 195 17.06 4.56 -5.42
C THR A 195 17.43 5.70 -6.36
N GLY A 196 16.45 6.47 -6.85
CA GLY A 196 16.68 7.64 -7.73
C GLY A 196 16.93 8.96 -7.00
N LEU A 197 16.89 8.97 -5.66
CA LEU A 197 17.14 10.17 -4.86
C LEU A 197 18.64 10.50 -4.87
N ASP A 198 18.95 11.80 -4.78
CA ASP A 198 20.31 12.28 -4.56
C ASP A 198 20.89 11.64 -3.29
N ARG A 199 22.18 11.30 -3.34
CA ARG A 199 22.86 10.60 -2.24
C ARG A 199 22.94 11.44 -0.97
N GLU A 200 23.16 12.73 -1.07
CA GLU A 200 23.25 13.62 0.10
C GLU A 200 21.87 13.77 0.76
N LEU A 201 20.85 13.94 -0.07
CA LEU A 201 19.46 13.98 0.39
C LEU A 201 19.06 12.68 1.08
N TRP A 202 19.38 11.52 0.49
CA TRP A 202 19.12 10.23 1.11
C TRP A 202 19.83 10.07 2.44
N GLN A 203 21.12 10.48 2.51
CA GLN A 203 21.88 10.46 3.76
C GLN A 203 21.28 11.38 4.83
N MET A 204 20.77 12.54 4.44
CA MET A 204 20.08 13.47 5.35
C MET A 204 18.87 12.78 5.99
N PHE A 205 18.04 12.07 5.21
CA PHE A 205 16.93 11.29 5.78
C PHE A 205 17.41 10.21 6.73
N LEU A 206 18.44 9.46 6.37
CA LEU A 206 18.97 8.37 7.21
C LEU A 206 19.57 8.89 8.54
N ASN A 207 20.19 10.05 8.53
CA ASN A 207 20.73 10.66 9.75
C ASN A 207 19.64 10.95 10.79
N GLY A 208 18.42 11.24 10.33
CA GLY A 208 17.23 11.43 11.17
C GLY A 208 16.64 10.13 11.75
N VAL A 209 17.07 8.94 11.28
CA VAL A 209 16.55 7.65 11.78
C VAL A 209 17.31 7.23 13.06
N PRO A 210 16.66 7.15 14.24
CA PRO A 210 17.30 6.68 15.47
C PRO A 210 17.92 5.29 15.37
N LEU A 211 17.28 4.34 14.66
CA LEU A 211 17.84 2.99 14.45
C LEU A 211 19.04 2.94 13.47
N LYS A 212 19.48 4.10 12.92
CA LYS A 212 20.70 4.27 12.12
C LYS A 212 20.80 3.37 10.88
N ARG A 213 19.66 3.00 10.31
CA ARG A 213 19.57 2.27 9.03
C ARG A 213 18.32 2.68 8.26
N ALA A 214 18.33 2.49 6.96
CA ALA A 214 17.10 2.46 6.19
C ALA A 214 16.23 1.27 6.62
N GLY A 215 14.92 1.43 6.57
CA GLY A 215 14.01 0.30 6.61
C GLY A 215 14.09 -0.48 5.30
N SER A 216 13.76 -1.74 5.34
CA SER A 216 13.56 -2.58 4.15
C SER A 216 12.07 -2.68 3.79
N ALA A 217 11.77 -3.04 2.54
CA ALA A 217 10.40 -3.38 2.15
C ALA A 217 9.79 -4.49 3.04
N GLN A 218 10.63 -5.40 3.57
CA GLN A 218 10.21 -6.46 4.48
C GLN A 218 9.79 -5.92 5.85
N ASP A 219 10.46 -4.87 6.37
CA ASP A 219 10.05 -4.22 7.64
C ASP A 219 8.62 -3.69 7.53
N VAL A 220 8.26 -3.08 6.39
CA VAL A 220 6.91 -2.59 6.12
C VAL A 220 5.93 -3.73 5.92
N ALA A 221 6.29 -4.75 5.13
CA ALA A 221 5.44 -5.87 4.80
C ALA A 221 4.96 -6.65 6.05
N PHE A 222 5.76 -6.73 7.12
CA PHE A 222 5.34 -7.34 8.38
C PHE A 222 4.21 -6.55 9.07
N GLY A 223 4.25 -5.23 9.03
CA GLY A 223 3.15 -4.39 9.54
C GLY A 223 1.88 -4.53 8.70
N VAL A 224 2.02 -4.58 7.36
CA VAL A 224 0.90 -4.82 6.45
C VAL A 224 0.30 -6.21 6.70
N LEU A 225 1.12 -7.24 6.89
CA LEU A 225 0.68 -8.59 7.23
C LEU A 225 -0.13 -8.62 8.56
N TYR A 226 0.37 -7.93 9.60
CA TYR A 226 -0.36 -7.82 10.88
C TYR A 226 -1.74 -7.21 10.67
N LEU A 227 -1.85 -6.09 9.97
CA LEU A 227 -3.14 -5.43 9.71
C LEU A 227 -4.05 -6.23 8.77
N ALA A 228 -3.49 -7.06 7.90
CA ALA A 228 -4.24 -7.94 7.01
C ALA A 228 -4.80 -9.19 7.74
N SER A 229 -4.14 -9.63 8.80
CA SER A 229 -4.47 -10.85 9.54
C SER A 229 -5.59 -10.64 10.57
N ASP A 230 -6.12 -11.75 11.08
CA ASP A 230 -7.14 -11.74 12.15
C ASP A 230 -6.55 -11.34 13.52
N GLU A 231 -5.21 -11.31 13.66
CA GLU A 231 -4.54 -10.80 14.88
C GLU A 231 -4.85 -9.32 15.14
N SER A 232 -5.19 -8.55 14.10
CA SER A 232 -5.61 -7.15 14.21
C SER A 232 -7.13 -6.98 14.19
N SER A 233 -7.90 -8.00 14.61
CA SER A 233 -9.39 -8.00 14.56
C SER A 233 -10.05 -6.84 15.33
N PHE A 234 -9.38 -6.25 16.31
CA PHE A 234 -9.87 -5.09 17.08
C PHE A 234 -9.14 -3.77 16.69
N VAL A 235 -8.47 -3.74 15.53
CA VAL A 235 -7.70 -2.58 15.05
C VAL A 235 -8.36 -2.01 13.79
N THR A 236 -8.96 -0.83 13.90
CA THR A 236 -9.51 -0.05 12.76
C THR A 236 -9.31 1.44 13.00
N GLY A 237 -9.04 2.22 11.95
CA GLY A 237 -8.72 3.65 12.02
C GLY A 237 -7.33 3.97 12.59
N SER A 238 -6.49 2.95 12.76
CA SER A 238 -5.15 3.09 13.35
C SER A 238 -4.14 3.60 12.32
N GLU A 239 -3.12 4.27 12.84
CA GLU A 239 -1.93 4.73 12.13
C GLU A 239 -0.74 3.90 12.63
N LEU A 240 -0.27 2.94 11.84
CA LEU A 240 0.89 2.14 12.21
C LEU A 240 2.15 2.74 11.57
N VAL A 241 2.99 3.34 12.39
CA VAL A 241 4.25 3.98 11.97
C VAL A 241 5.36 2.93 11.94
N ILE A 242 6.12 2.87 10.84
CA ILE A 242 7.27 1.96 10.65
C ILE A 242 8.42 2.78 10.07
N ASP A 243 9.16 3.48 10.94
CA ASP A 243 10.08 4.54 10.54
C ASP A 243 11.43 4.53 11.28
N GLY A 244 11.69 3.50 12.08
CA GLY A 244 12.93 3.41 12.87
C GLY A 244 13.06 4.50 13.94
N GLY A 245 11.94 5.08 14.38
CA GLY A 245 11.86 6.14 15.39
C GLY A 245 11.99 7.55 14.82
N TYR A 246 11.94 7.73 13.51
CA TYR A 246 12.11 9.04 12.85
C TYR A 246 11.14 10.09 13.38
N THR A 247 9.87 9.75 13.60
CA THR A 247 8.82 10.68 14.03
C THR A 247 8.60 10.71 15.56
N ALA A 248 9.37 9.93 16.33
CA ALA A 248 9.23 9.85 17.79
C ALA A 248 10.09 10.86 18.55
N GLN A 249 10.81 11.75 17.85
CA GLN A 249 11.75 12.75 18.41
C GLN A 249 11.29 14.16 18.13
#